data_f09e90768e095cb29a92e0a2fe6b27df
#
_entry.id   f09e90768e095cb29a92e0a2fe6b27df
#
_cell.length_a   1.000
_cell.length_b   1.000
_cell.length_c   1.000
_cell.angle_alpha   90.00
_cell.angle_beta   90.00
_cell.angle_gamma   90.00
#
_symmetry.space_group_name_H-M   'P 1'
#
loop_
_entity.id
_entity.type
_entity.pdbx_description
1 polymer ?
#
loop_
_entity_poly.entity_id
_entity_poly.type
_entity_poly.pdbx_seq_one_letter_code
_entity_poly.pdbx_strand_id
1 'polypeptide(L)'
;MTDLAVPVTTRKDWASDQEVRWCPGCGDYSILSSVQLLLPELGIRRENTVFVSGIGCAARFPYYMNTYGMHSIHGRAPAIATGLAVSRPDLDVWVVTGDGDSLSIGGNHLVHALRRNVNLTILMFNNQIYGLTKGQYSPTSEVGKITKSTPFGSLDAPFNPVSLALGAEATFVARTHDLDRKHMVETFRRAHDHRGASFVEVYQNCNVFNDGAFEAINGKENRADMLIPLEHGQPIRFGADGEHGVASDGHGGLRLVEVADVGEDALVIHDERQVNPSLAFALSRLATGPHEPTPIGVFRAVERPDYGSLVDQQLLEAQNRQGVGDLASLLRSGATWNYD
;
A
#
# COMPACT_ATOMS: atom_id res chain seq x y z
N MET A 1 -27.43 -7.50 -15.93
CA MET A 1 -27.38 -6.09 -15.50
C MET A 1 -27.16 -5.26 -16.73
N THR A 2 -27.97 -4.23 -16.98
CA THR A 2 -27.76 -3.31 -18.11
C THR A 2 -26.41 -2.64 -17.96
N ASP A 3 -25.59 -2.79 -18.97
CA ASP A 3 -24.26 -2.17 -19.08
C ASP A 3 -24.45 -0.64 -19.22
N LEU A 4 -24.65 0.01 -18.07
CA LEU A 4 -24.77 1.47 -18.02
C LEU A 4 -23.39 2.06 -18.27
N ALA A 5 -23.25 2.87 -19.30
CA ALA A 5 -22.01 3.56 -19.63
C ALA A 5 -21.45 4.27 -18.39
N VAL A 6 -20.13 4.15 -18.18
CA VAL A 6 -19.45 4.86 -17.10
C VAL A 6 -19.56 6.36 -17.36
N PRO A 7 -20.11 7.16 -16.43
CA PRO A 7 -20.24 8.59 -16.64
C PRO A 7 -18.85 9.25 -16.67
N VAL A 8 -18.68 10.20 -17.56
CA VAL A 8 -17.48 11.07 -17.53
C VAL A 8 -17.52 11.91 -16.27
N THR A 9 -16.51 11.76 -15.43
CA THR A 9 -16.41 12.46 -14.16
C THR A 9 -15.15 13.33 -14.10
N THR A 10 -15.15 14.28 -13.19
CA THR A 10 -14.01 15.16 -12.91
C THR A 10 -13.55 14.93 -11.47
N ARG A 11 -12.38 15.43 -11.11
CA ARG A 11 -11.89 15.39 -9.72
C ARG A 11 -12.92 15.87 -8.69
N LYS A 12 -13.72 16.91 -9.02
CA LYS A 12 -14.72 17.47 -8.10
C LYS A 12 -15.85 16.48 -7.79
N ASP A 13 -16.19 15.63 -8.73
CA ASP A 13 -17.24 14.63 -8.54
C ASP A 13 -16.84 13.54 -7.53
N TRP A 14 -15.55 13.36 -7.30
CA TRP A 14 -14.98 12.41 -6.36
C TRP A 14 -14.65 13.02 -4.98
N ALA A 15 -14.76 14.33 -4.83
CA ALA A 15 -14.60 15.02 -3.56
C ALA A 15 -15.96 15.10 -2.83
N SER A 16 -15.97 14.78 -1.53
CA SER A 16 -17.17 14.99 -0.70
C SER A 16 -17.38 16.46 -0.39
N ASP A 17 -18.52 16.78 0.23
CA ASP A 17 -18.85 18.12 0.75
C ASP A 17 -18.19 18.40 2.12
N GLN A 18 -17.44 17.45 2.67
CA GLN A 18 -16.85 17.59 3.99
C GLN A 18 -15.58 18.45 3.97
N GLU A 19 -15.46 19.35 4.95
CA GLU A 19 -14.24 20.09 5.16
C GLU A 19 -13.10 19.17 5.63
N VAL A 20 -11.97 19.24 4.93
CA VAL A 20 -10.79 18.45 5.29
C VAL A 20 -10.17 18.96 6.59
N ARG A 21 -10.02 18.11 7.60
CA ARG A 21 -9.63 18.43 8.97
C ARG A 21 -8.19 17.99 9.32
N TRP A 22 -7.34 17.73 8.34
CA TRP A 22 -5.92 17.52 8.58
C TRP A 22 -5.23 18.85 8.92
N CYS A 23 -4.03 18.74 9.51
CA CYS A 23 -3.22 19.92 9.80
C CYS A 23 -2.86 20.66 8.51
N PRO A 24 -2.86 22.01 8.48
CA PRO A 24 -2.38 22.76 7.32
C PRO A 24 -0.97 22.35 6.93
N GLY A 25 -0.74 22.02 5.65
CA GLY A 25 0.56 21.56 5.13
C GLY A 25 0.85 20.07 5.32
N CYS A 26 -0.10 19.29 5.86
CA CYS A 26 0.05 17.83 5.97
C CYS A 26 0.11 17.15 4.58
N GLY A 27 1.00 16.19 4.41
CA GLY A 27 1.15 15.41 3.17
C GLY A 27 -0.11 14.65 2.75
N ASP A 28 -1.02 14.34 3.68
CA ASP A 28 -2.30 13.67 3.40
C ASP A 28 -3.15 14.43 2.36
N TYR A 29 -3.05 15.77 2.29
CA TYR A 29 -3.73 16.57 1.26
C TYR A 29 -3.23 16.24 -0.16
N SER A 30 -1.93 16.03 -0.32
CA SER A 30 -1.34 15.68 -1.61
C SER A 30 -1.81 14.31 -2.07
N ILE A 31 -1.84 13.35 -1.15
CA ILE A 31 -2.28 11.97 -1.42
C ILE A 31 -3.77 11.96 -1.79
N LEU A 32 -4.63 12.63 -1.00
CA LEU A 32 -6.06 12.77 -1.31
C LEU A 32 -6.29 13.38 -2.70
N SER A 33 -5.57 14.48 -2.98
CA SER A 33 -5.63 15.14 -4.28
C SER A 33 -5.23 14.22 -5.43
N SER A 34 -4.21 13.38 -5.24
CA SER A 34 -3.72 12.45 -6.26
C SER A 34 -4.70 11.32 -6.54
N VAL A 35 -5.33 10.77 -5.50
CA VAL A 35 -6.40 9.76 -5.67
C VAL A 35 -7.61 10.38 -6.37
N GLN A 36 -8.07 11.56 -5.94
CA GLN A 36 -9.20 12.26 -6.57
C GLN A 36 -8.94 12.65 -8.03
N LEU A 37 -7.68 12.86 -8.44
CA LEU A 37 -7.30 13.08 -9.84
C LEU A 37 -7.30 11.79 -10.64
N LEU A 38 -6.87 10.69 -10.05
CA LEU A 38 -6.76 9.40 -10.72
C LEU A 38 -8.13 8.76 -11.01
N LEU A 39 -9.04 8.76 -10.04
CA LEU A 39 -10.29 7.99 -10.13
C LEU A 39 -11.15 8.29 -11.37
N PRO A 40 -11.29 9.55 -11.85
CA PRO A 40 -11.96 9.83 -13.11
C PRO A 40 -11.35 9.13 -14.34
N GLU A 41 -10.03 8.92 -14.31
CA GLU A 41 -9.28 8.34 -15.42
C GLU A 41 -9.32 6.82 -15.46
N LEU A 42 -9.70 6.18 -14.33
CA LEU A 42 -9.80 4.72 -14.24
C LEU A 42 -11.06 4.16 -14.91
N GLY A 43 -12.02 5.01 -15.27
CA GLY A 43 -13.26 4.55 -15.90
C GLY A 43 -14.13 3.71 -14.98
N ILE A 44 -14.05 3.93 -13.68
CA ILE A 44 -14.83 3.25 -12.64
C ILE A 44 -16.01 4.11 -12.17
N ARG A 45 -16.99 3.49 -11.53
CA ARG A 45 -18.17 4.17 -11.02
C ARG A 45 -18.01 4.47 -9.53
N ARG A 46 -18.41 5.67 -9.10
CA ARG A 46 -18.34 6.08 -7.69
C ARG A 46 -19.12 5.14 -6.76
N GLU A 47 -20.30 4.70 -7.20
CA GLU A 47 -21.13 3.77 -6.46
C GLU A 47 -20.58 2.35 -6.36
N ASN A 48 -19.56 2.01 -7.16
CA ASN A 48 -18.86 0.73 -7.09
C ASN A 48 -17.49 0.87 -6.41
N THR A 49 -17.11 2.08 -5.98
CA THR A 49 -15.84 2.34 -5.31
C THR A 49 -16.05 2.49 -3.81
N VAL A 50 -15.26 1.78 -3.01
CA VAL A 50 -15.37 1.78 -1.55
C VAL A 50 -14.00 2.00 -0.91
N PHE A 51 -13.91 3.00 -0.03
CA PHE A 51 -12.73 3.23 0.81
C PHE A 51 -12.98 2.70 2.22
N VAL A 52 -12.12 1.77 2.66
CA VAL A 52 -12.15 1.20 4.02
C VAL A 52 -10.92 1.69 4.77
N SER A 53 -11.11 2.27 5.95
CA SER A 53 -10.00 2.76 6.77
C SER A 53 -10.06 2.25 8.21
N GLY A 54 -8.90 2.23 8.86
CA GLY A 54 -8.77 1.97 10.30
C GLY A 54 -8.86 3.25 11.13
N ILE A 55 -7.85 3.52 11.97
CA ILE A 55 -7.79 4.70 12.85
C ILE A 55 -6.44 5.43 12.65
N GLY A 56 -6.50 6.76 12.70
CA GLY A 56 -5.36 7.66 12.54
C GLY A 56 -5.68 8.82 11.59
N CYS A 57 -4.67 9.63 11.27
CA CYS A 57 -4.85 10.76 10.34
C CYS A 57 -5.25 10.26 8.96
N ALA A 58 -4.52 9.29 8.41
CA ALA A 58 -4.83 8.65 7.13
C ALA A 58 -6.27 8.08 7.09
N ALA A 59 -6.75 7.54 8.20
CA ALA A 59 -8.05 6.90 8.30
C ALA A 59 -9.25 7.85 8.14
N ARG A 60 -9.02 9.15 8.15
CA ARG A 60 -10.06 10.15 7.84
C ARG A 60 -10.38 10.23 6.34
N PHE A 61 -9.59 9.59 5.50
CA PHE A 61 -9.69 9.64 4.04
C PHE A 61 -11.11 9.36 3.49
N PRO A 62 -11.86 8.33 3.96
CA PRO A 62 -13.21 8.06 3.45
C PRO A 62 -14.19 9.21 3.63
N TYR A 63 -14.03 10.09 4.64
CA TYR A 63 -14.88 11.27 4.82
C TYR A 63 -14.76 12.28 3.69
N TYR A 64 -13.61 12.30 3.01
CA TYR A 64 -13.27 13.30 1.99
C TYR A 64 -13.48 12.80 0.56
N MET A 65 -13.97 11.56 0.43
CA MET A 65 -14.29 10.93 -0.85
C MET A 65 -15.81 10.86 -1.05
N ASN A 66 -16.26 11.21 -2.25
CA ASN A 66 -17.67 11.08 -2.66
C ASN A 66 -17.94 9.66 -3.23
N THR A 67 -17.69 8.66 -2.40
CA THR A 67 -17.86 7.23 -2.66
C THR A 67 -18.52 6.58 -1.46
N TYR A 68 -18.77 5.27 -1.52
CA TYR A 68 -19.01 4.53 -0.29
C TYR A 68 -17.72 4.44 0.53
N GLY A 69 -17.86 4.41 1.87
CA GLY A 69 -16.73 4.34 2.77
C GLY A 69 -17.06 3.74 4.12
N MET A 70 -16.07 3.14 4.74
CA MET A 70 -16.14 2.60 6.10
C MET A 70 -14.93 3.11 6.89
N HIS A 71 -15.19 3.92 7.92
CA HIS A 71 -14.22 4.25 8.95
C HIS A 71 -14.39 3.24 10.09
N SER A 72 -13.44 2.32 10.22
CA SER A 72 -13.59 1.14 11.07
C SER A 72 -12.78 1.24 12.38
N ILE A 73 -12.42 0.11 12.96
CA ILE A 73 -11.64 -0.01 14.20
C ILE A 73 -10.15 -0.11 13.87
N HIS A 74 -9.31 0.31 14.79
CA HIS A 74 -7.85 0.34 14.68
C HIS A 74 -7.28 -1.00 14.19
N GLY A 75 -6.57 -0.94 13.07
CA GLY A 75 -5.93 -2.08 12.42
C GLY A 75 -6.87 -3.09 11.76
N ARG A 76 -8.18 -2.81 11.65
CA ARG A 76 -9.15 -3.80 11.12
C ARG A 76 -9.55 -3.58 9.67
N ALA A 77 -9.12 -2.48 9.06
CA ALA A 77 -9.48 -2.17 7.68
C ALA A 77 -9.17 -3.32 6.68
N PRO A 78 -7.99 -3.98 6.70
CA PRO A 78 -7.73 -5.07 5.77
C PRO A 78 -8.65 -6.28 5.97
N ALA A 79 -9.08 -6.58 7.22
CA ALA A 79 -9.98 -7.69 7.50
C ALA A 79 -11.41 -7.40 6.99
N ILE A 80 -11.92 -6.19 7.23
CA ILE A 80 -13.24 -5.75 6.77
C ILE A 80 -13.26 -5.67 5.24
N ALA A 81 -12.23 -5.07 4.64
CA ALA A 81 -12.08 -4.97 3.19
C ALA A 81 -11.99 -6.36 2.53
N THR A 82 -11.32 -7.32 3.16
CA THR A 82 -11.28 -8.72 2.70
C THR A 82 -12.70 -9.31 2.60
N GLY A 83 -13.51 -9.14 3.65
CA GLY A 83 -14.90 -9.60 3.66
C GLY A 83 -15.71 -8.95 2.55
N LEU A 84 -15.56 -7.63 2.37
CA LEU A 84 -16.26 -6.88 1.32
C LEU A 84 -15.84 -7.35 -0.08
N ALA A 85 -14.56 -7.43 -0.37
CA ALA A 85 -14.06 -7.82 -1.69
C ALA A 85 -14.45 -9.26 -2.09
N VAL A 86 -14.48 -10.18 -1.13
CA VAL A 86 -14.91 -11.57 -1.39
C VAL A 86 -16.42 -11.68 -1.59
N SER A 87 -17.22 -10.90 -0.87
CA SER A 87 -18.68 -10.94 -0.99
C SER A 87 -19.25 -10.10 -2.13
N ARG A 88 -18.49 -9.12 -2.63
CA ARG A 88 -18.88 -8.19 -3.70
C ARG A 88 -17.71 -7.99 -4.66
N PRO A 89 -17.44 -8.97 -5.55
CA PRO A 89 -16.33 -8.91 -6.50
C PRO A 89 -16.49 -7.83 -7.59
N ASP A 90 -17.66 -7.21 -7.66
CA ASP A 90 -18.00 -6.10 -8.55
C ASP A 90 -17.56 -4.72 -8.01
N LEU A 91 -17.01 -4.66 -6.79
CA LEU A 91 -16.57 -3.42 -6.17
C LEU A 91 -15.07 -3.20 -6.28
N ASP A 92 -14.69 -1.95 -6.51
CA ASP A 92 -13.32 -1.46 -6.35
C ASP A 92 -13.09 -1.12 -4.88
N VAL A 93 -12.31 -1.95 -4.19
CA VAL A 93 -12.11 -1.82 -2.75
C VAL A 93 -10.71 -1.31 -2.45
N TRP A 94 -10.66 -0.12 -1.84
CA TRP A 94 -9.43 0.55 -1.41
C TRP A 94 -9.33 0.52 0.12
N VAL A 95 -8.15 0.23 0.61
CA VAL A 95 -7.81 0.34 2.04
C VAL A 95 -6.88 1.52 2.22
N VAL A 96 -7.24 2.44 3.11
CA VAL A 96 -6.36 3.54 3.53
C VAL A 96 -6.04 3.39 5.01
N THR A 97 -4.75 3.33 5.30
CA THR A 97 -4.24 3.05 6.64
C THR A 97 -2.96 3.85 6.91
N GLY A 98 -2.62 4.08 8.16
CA GLY A 98 -1.32 4.60 8.57
C GLY A 98 -0.35 3.48 8.93
N ASP A 99 0.93 3.81 9.03
CA ASP A 99 1.98 2.89 9.48
C ASP A 99 1.68 2.31 10.87
N GLY A 100 1.28 3.17 11.81
CA GLY A 100 0.88 2.74 13.16
C GLY A 100 -0.37 1.88 13.18
N ASP A 101 -1.34 2.17 12.32
CA ASP A 101 -2.60 1.43 12.21
C ASP A 101 -2.37 0.02 11.62
N SER A 102 -1.61 -0.06 10.53
CA SER A 102 -1.42 -1.31 9.79
C SER A 102 -0.34 -2.23 10.36
N LEU A 103 0.73 -1.69 10.95
CA LEU A 103 1.90 -2.47 11.37
C LEU A 103 1.94 -2.79 12.87
N SER A 104 1.14 -2.09 13.69
CA SER A 104 0.95 -2.41 15.10
C SER A 104 -0.18 -3.44 15.25
N ILE A 105 -1.32 -3.01 15.78
CA ILE A 105 -2.48 -3.91 16.01
C ILE A 105 -3.04 -4.52 14.71
N GLY A 106 -2.81 -3.89 13.56
CA GLY A 106 -3.25 -4.34 12.24
C GLY A 106 -2.35 -5.36 11.56
N GLY A 107 -1.12 -5.58 12.04
CA GLY A 107 -0.10 -6.36 11.34
C GLY A 107 -0.56 -7.75 10.88
N ASN A 108 -1.26 -8.48 11.75
CA ASN A 108 -1.80 -9.79 11.39
C ASN A 108 -2.83 -9.73 10.25
N HIS A 109 -3.71 -8.72 10.24
CA HIS A 109 -4.73 -8.58 9.19
C HIS A 109 -4.13 -8.15 7.86
N LEU A 110 -3.13 -7.26 7.89
CA LEU A 110 -2.37 -6.88 6.71
C LEU A 110 -1.68 -8.10 6.08
N VAL A 111 -0.89 -8.84 6.86
CA VAL A 111 -0.19 -10.05 6.39
C VAL A 111 -1.16 -11.04 5.77
N HIS A 112 -2.33 -11.28 6.40
CA HIS A 112 -3.29 -12.24 5.88
C HIS A 112 -4.05 -11.77 4.64
N ALA A 113 -4.31 -10.47 4.47
CA ALA A 113 -4.88 -9.93 3.23
C ALA A 113 -3.89 -10.10 2.06
N LEU A 114 -2.60 -9.76 2.28
CA LEU A 114 -1.54 -9.86 1.29
C LEU A 114 -1.27 -11.32 0.87
N ARG A 115 -1.04 -12.24 1.83
CA ARG A 115 -0.73 -13.64 1.51
C ARG A 115 -1.87 -14.37 0.79
N ARG A 116 -3.13 -13.99 1.05
CA ARG A 116 -4.30 -14.53 0.35
C ARG A 116 -4.47 -13.96 -1.05
N ASN A 117 -3.75 -12.91 -1.36
CA ASN A 117 -3.91 -12.19 -2.62
C ASN A 117 -5.35 -11.70 -2.84
N VAL A 118 -5.94 -11.10 -1.80
CA VAL A 118 -7.30 -10.52 -1.92
C VAL A 118 -7.23 -9.32 -2.85
N ASN A 119 -8.17 -9.21 -3.79
CA ASN A 119 -8.20 -8.09 -4.74
C ASN A 119 -8.52 -6.76 -4.01
N LEU A 120 -7.49 -6.09 -3.55
CA LEU A 120 -7.52 -4.85 -2.75
C LEU A 120 -6.38 -3.92 -3.14
N THR A 121 -6.67 -2.63 -3.23
CA THR A 121 -5.63 -1.60 -3.32
C THR A 121 -5.38 -1.00 -1.93
N ILE A 122 -4.22 -1.28 -1.33
CA ILE A 122 -3.87 -0.86 0.03
C ILE A 122 -2.87 0.29 -0.05
N LEU A 123 -3.29 1.49 0.39
CA LEU A 123 -2.43 2.67 0.53
C LEU A 123 -2.07 2.85 2.00
N MET A 124 -0.80 2.64 2.33
CA MET A 124 -0.26 2.86 3.67
C MET A 124 0.51 4.17 3.74
N PHE A 125 -0.01 5.14 4.47
CA PHE A 125 0.64 6.44 4.69
C PHE A 125 1.65 6.28 5.82
N ASN A 126 2.92 6.38 5.47
CA ASN A 126 4.02 6.23 6.42
C ASN A 126 4.59 7.60 6.76
N ASN A 127 4.29 8.08 7.95
CA ASN A 127 4.84 9.32 8.50
C ASN A 127 5.73 9.11 9.73
N GLN A 128 6.00 7.85 10.08
CA GLN A 128 6.86 7.44 11.18
C GLN A 128 6.46 8.03 12.54
N ILE A 129 5.15 8.29 12.75
CA ILE A 129 4.64 8.85 14.00
C ILE A 129 3.14 8.58 14.16
N TYR A 130 2.65 8.36 15.38
CA TYR A 130 1.22 8.45 15.68
C TYR A 130 0.80 9.92 15.79
N GLY A 131 0.41 10.55 14.67
CA GLY A 131 0.06 11.97 14.62
C GLY A 131 -1.26 12.28 15.31
N LEU A 132 -2.32 11.47 15.11
CA LEU A 132 -3.66 11.71 15.66
C LEU A 132 -3.65 11.80 17.20
N THR A 133 -2.86 10.97 17.85
CA THR A 133 -2.70 10.90 19.33
C THR A 133 -1.63 11.83 19.86
N LYS A 134 -1.12 12.74 19.00
CA LYS A 134 -0.21 13.84 19.34
C LYS A 134 1.26 13.43 19.55
N GLY A 135 1.76 12.47 18.75
CA GLY A 135 3.19 12.31 18.55
C GLY A 135 3.85 11.20 19.39
N GLN A 136 3.25 10.02 19.52
CA GLN A 136 3.94 8.82 19.98
C GLN A 136 4.74 8.21 18.82
N TYR A 137 5.86 7.53 19.12
CA TYR A 137 6.59 6.79 18.10
C TYR A 137 5.72 5.65 17.53
N SER A 138 5.86 5.40 16.24
CA SER A 138 5.14 4.36 15.50
C SER A 138 6.06 3.15 15.23
N PRO A 139 5.54 2.04 14.70
CA PRO A 139 6.36 0.89 14.35
C PRO A 139 7.46 1.16 13.31
N THR A 140 7.38 2.25 12.56
CA THR A 140 8.38 2.65 11.56
C THR A 140 9.30 3.79 12.02
N SER A 141 9.08 4.31 13.25
CA SER A 141 9.95 5.34 13.83
C SER A 141 11.37 4.80 14.04
N GLU A 142 12.36 5.66 13.84
CA GLU A 142 13.78 5.34 14.09
C GLU A 142 14.05 4.97 15.55
N VAL A 143 15.06 4.14 15.77
CA VAL A 143 15.57 3.86 17.13
C VAL A 143 16.05 5.16 17.77
N GLY A 144 15.72 5.36 19.02
CA GLY A 144 16.08 6.57 19.75
C GLY A 144 15.11 7.74 19.58
N LYS A 145 13.97 7.56 18.86
CA LYS A 145 12.95 8.61 18.69
C LYS A 145 12.45 9.12 20.03
N ILE A 146 12.76 10.38 20.32
CA ILE A 146 12.30 11.07 21.53
C ILE A 146 10.90 11.61 21.31
N THR A 147 9.97 11.22 22.16
CA THR A 147 8.59 11.73 22.21
C THR A 147 8.18 11.99 23.65
N LYS A 148 6.98 12.57 23.84
CA LYS A 148 6.45 12.78 25.20
C LYS A 148 6.26 11.49 25.99
N SER A 149 5.98 10.38 25.30
CA SER A 149 5.81 9.05 25.93
C SER A 149 7.11 8.26 26.00
N THR A 150 8.14 8.65 25.27
CA THR A 150 9.47 8.02 25.25
C THR A 150 10.57 9.07 25.42
N PRO A 151 10.68 9.70 26.61
CA PRO A 151 11.61 10.81 26.83
C PRO A 151 13.09 10.42 26.76
N PHE A 152 13.40 9.13 26.83
CA PHE A 152 14.78 8.60 26.68
C PHE A 152 15.00 7.94 25.30
N GLY A 153 14.07 8.09 24.37
CA GLY A 153 14.12 7.48 23.03
C GLY A 153 13.42 6.11 22.96
N SER A 154 12.96 5.77 21.75
CA SER A 154 12.39 4.45 21.43
C SER A 154 13.49 3.39 21.37
N LEU A 155 13.17 2.14 21.74
CA LEU A 155 14.10 1.01 21.72
C LEU A 155 13.81 0.03 20.59
N ASP A 156 12.61 0.09 20.01
CA ASP A 156 12.15 -0.84 19.00
C ASP A 156 12.88 -0.60 17.67
N ALA A 157 13.29 -1.68 17.02
CA ALA A 157 13.78 -1.61 15.65
C ALA A 157 12.62 -1.33 14.69
N PRO A 158 12.75 -0.35 13.76
CA PRO A 158 11.67 0.00 12.87
C PRO A 158 11.32 -1.14 11.89
N PHE A 159 10.03 -1.33 11.64
CA PHE A 159 9.58 -2.14 10.52
C PHE A 159 9.99 -1.50 9.20
N ASN A 160 10.36 -2.36 8.24
CA ASN A 160 10.38 -1.99 6.84
C ASN A 160 9.09 -2.52 6.18
N PRO A 161 8.14 -1.65 5.82
CA PRO A 161 6.83 -2.06 5.34
C PRO A 161 6.88 -2.82 4.01
N VAL A 162 7.78 -2.42 3.10
CA VAL A 162 7.99 -3.10 1.82
C VAL A 162 8.54 -4.50 2.04
N SER A 163 9.54 -4.67 2.92
CA SER A 163 10.06 -6.00 3.29
C SER A 163 8.98 -6.89 3.91
N LEU A 164 8.12 -6.34 4.76
CA LEU A 164 7.00 -7.07 5.36
C LEU A 164 6.00 -7.53 4.30
N ALA A 165 5.63 -6.65 3.37
CA ALA A 165 4.69 -6.98 2.29
C ALA A 165 5.26 -8.05 1.35
N LEU A 166 6.54 -7.97 1.01
CA LEU A 166 7.24 -8.99 0.23
C LEU A 166 7.34 -10.33 0.98
N GLY A 167 7.64 -10.29 2.28
CA GLY A 167 7.66 -11.48 3.16
C GLY A 167 6.27 -12.12 3.35
N ALA A 168 5.20 -11.34 3.21
CA ALA A 168 3.82 -11.82 3.16
C ALA A 168 3.39 -12.30 1.76
N GLU A 169 4.31 -12.35 0.79
CA GLU A 169 4.06 -12.80 -0.59
C GLU A 169 3.04 -11.91 -1.35
N ALA A 170 2.98 -10.61 -1.05
CA ALA A 170 2.16 -9.68 -1.82
C ALA A 170 2.56 -9.70 -3.30
N THR A 171 1.56 -9.67 -4.19
CA THR A 171 1.78 -9.78 -5.64
C THR A 171 2.12 -8.45 -6.28
N PHE A 172 1.70 -7.32 -5.67
CA PHE A 172 2.12 -5.98 -6.04
C PHE A 172 2.63 -5.23 -4.81
N VAL A 173 3.85 -4.71 -4.89
CA VAL A 173 4.48 -3.93 -3.83
C VAL A 173 5.20 -2.73 -4.42
N ALA A 174 4.85 -1.55 -3.96
CA ALA A 174 5.43 -0.30 -4.44
C ALA A 174 5.68 0.71 -3.31
N ARG A 175 6.53 1.71 -3.58
CA ARG A 175 6.76 2.87 -2.72
C ARG A 175 6.70 4.15 -3.53
N THR A 176 6.08 5.17 -2.95
CA THR A 176 6.03 6.53 -3.48
C THR A 176 6.12 7.56 -2.34
N HIS A 177 6.11 8.85 -2.64
CA HIS A 177 6.13 9.91 -1.63
C HIS A 177 5.19 11.07 -1.99
N ASP A 178 4.76 11.83 -1.00
CA ASP A 178 3.70 12.85 -1.09
C ASP A 178 4.06 14.12 -1.90
N LEU A 179 5.35 14.32 -2.21
CA LEU A 179 5.81 15.49 -2.98
C LEU A 179 5.89 15.26 -4.49
N ASP A 180 5.83 14.01 -4.96
CA ASP A 180 5.79 13.70 -6.39
C ASP A 180 4.42 13.20 -6.82
N ARG A 181 3.54 14.15 -7.16
CA ARG A 181 2.17 13.83 -7.58
C ARG A 181 2.13 12.96 -8.82
N LYS A 182 3.02 13.18 -9.79
CA LYS A 182 3.03 12.41 -11.03
C LYS A 182 3.38 10.95 -10.74
N HIS A 183 4.42 10.73 -9.97
CA HIS A 183 4.86 9.39 -9.55
C HIS A 183 3.78 8.71 -8.69
N MET A 184 3.12 9.43 -7.75
CA MET A 184 2.02 8.88 -6.96
C MET A 184 0.86 8.42 -7.83
N VAL A 185 0.36 9.27 -8.73
CA VAL A 185 -0.78 8.95 -9.60
C VAL A 185 -0.48 7.72 -10.46
N GLU A 186 0.72 7.65 -11.04
CA GLU A 186 1.12 6.49 -11.84
C GLU A 186 1.25 5.21 -11.00
N THR A 187 1.86 5.30 -9.82
CA THR A 187 1.98 4.17 -8.89
C THR A 187 0.60 3.67 -8.43
N PHE A 188 -0.33 4.57 -8.12
CA PHE A 188 -1.69 4.20 -7.71
C PHE A 188 -2.49 3.58 -8.86
N ARG A 189 -2.32 4.09 -10.09
CA ARG A 189 -2.90 3.49 -11.29
C ARG A 189 -2.44 2.04 -11.45
N ARG A 190 -1.15 1.81 -11.41
CA ARG A 190 -0.57 0.48 -11.53
C ARG A 190 -1.02 -0.45 -10.40
N ALA A 191 -1.17 0.07 -9.19
CA ALA A 191 -1.67 -0.68 -8.05
C ALA A 191 -3.15 -1.08 -8.22
N HIS A 192 -3.98 -0.19 -8.79
CA HIS A 192 -5.39 -0.47 -9.09
C HIS A 192 -5.54 -1.47 -10.24
N ASP A 193 -4.74 -1.32 -11.31
CA ASP A 193 -4.82 -2.17 -12.49
C ASP A 193 -4.33 -3.60 -12.22
N HIS A 194 -3.55 -3.79 -11.15
CA HIS A 194 -3.10 -5.10 -10.71
C HIS A 194 -4.22 -5.91 -10.07
N ARG A 195 -4.47 -7.12 -10.60
CA ARG A 195 -5.47 -8.01 -10.02
C ARG A 195 -4.89 -8.84 -8.88
N GLY A 196 -5.31 -8.52 -7.67
CA GLY A 196 -4.83 -9.12 -6.44
C GLY A 196 -4.53 -8.10 -5.35
N ALA A 197 -3.67 -8.47 -4.39
CA ALA A 197 -3.32 -7.61 -3.29
C ALA A 197 -2.21 -6.63 -3.69
N SER A 198 -2.57 -5.37 -3.87
CA SER A 198 -1.64 -4.27 -4.11
C SER A 198 -1.33 -3.53 -2.80
N PHE A 199 -0.05 -3.43 -2.47
CA PHE A 199 0.45 -2.69 -1.32
C PHE A 199 1.32 -1.53 -1.78
N VAL A 200 0.94 -0.31 -1.43
CA VAL A 200 1.71 0.90 -1.73
C VAL A 200 2.04 1.62 -0.44
N GLU A 201 3.32 1.70 -0.11
CA GLU A 201 3.83 2.58 0.92
C GLU A 201 3.97 4.00 0.36
N VAL A 202 3.37 4.97 1.04
CA VAL A 202 3.48 6.39 0.68
C VAL A 202 4.19 7.13 1.80
N TYR A 203 5.42 7.57 1.58
CA TYR A 203 6.11 8.46 2.50
C TYR A 203 5.38 9.79 2.58
N GLN A 204 4.96 10.16 3.78
CA GLN A 204 4.10 11.29 4.04
C GLN A 204 4.70 12.17 5.14
N ASN A 205 4.85 13.46 4.88
CA ASN A 205 5.36 14.38 5.88
C ASN A 205 4.27 14.78 6.89
N CYS A 206 4.50 14.49 8.17
CA CYS A 206 3.71 15.00 9.29
C CYS A 206 4.36 16.27 9.83
N ASN A 207 3.99 17.42 9.28
CA ASN A 207 4.61 18.71 9.58
C ASN A 207 4.38 19.25 11.01
N VAL A 208 3.64 18.53 11.85
CA VAL A 208 3.37 18.94 13.24
C VAL A 208 4.11 18.07 14.25
N PHE A 209 4.18 16.77 14.03
CA PHE A 209 4.74 15.84 15.02
C PHE A 209 6.01 15.14 14.56
N ASN A 210 6.32 15.15 13.26
CA ASN A 210 7.50 14.52 12.68
C ASN A 210 7.94 15.23 11.40
N ASP A 211 8.02 16.56 11.46
CA ASP A 211 8.43 17.37 10.32
C ASP A 211 9.86 17.04 9.91
N GLY A 212 10.09 16.94 8.60
CA GLY A 212 11.40 16.64 8.05
C GLY A 212 11.84 15.18 8.14
N ALA A 213 10.97 14.25 8.55
CA ALA A 213 11.32 12.82 8.61
C ALA A 213 11.86 12.25 7.27
N PHE A 214 11.46 12.86 6.17
CA PHE A 214 11.88 12.49 4.82
C PHE A 214 12.62 13.63 4.10
N GLU A 215 13.23 14.55 4.84
CA GLU A 215 13.89 15.73 4.25
C GLU A 215 15.01 15.34 3.28
N ALA A 216 15.75 14.27 3.57
CA ALA A 216 16.83 13.77 2.71
C ALA A 216 16.34 13.46 1.28
N ILE A 217 15.16 12.86 1.12
CA ILE A 217 14.58 12.54 -0.19
C ILE A 217 13.70 13.66 -0.76
N ASN A 218 13.32 14.62 0.07
CA ASN A 218 12.41 15.71 -0.30
C ASN A 218 13.15 16.98 -0.75
N GLY A 219 14.41 17.16 -0.34
CA GLY A 219 15.25 18.30 -0.71
C GLY A 219 15.50 18.35 -2.21
N LYS A 220 15.24 19.49 -2.86
CA LYS A 220 15.41 19.62 -4.31
C LYS A 220 16.84 19.41 -4.77
N GLU A 221 17.80 19.77 -3.92
CA GLU A 221 19.24 19.71 -4.22
C GLU A 221 19.79 18.28 -4.16
N ASN A 222 19.23 17.44 -3.27
CA ASN A 222 19.74 16.09 -3.03
C ASN A 222 18.83 14.98 -3.57
N ARG A 223 17.65 15.34 -4.10
CA ARG A 223 16.65 14.35 -4.51
C ARG A 223 17.18 13.34 -5.52
N ALA A 224 17.97 13.77 -6.49
CA ALA A 224 18.53 12.88 -7.50
C ALA A 224 19.43 11.81 -6.88
N ASP A 225 20.22 12.20 -5.86
CA ASP A 225 21.17 11.31 -5.19
C ASP A 225 20.51 10.44 -4.11
N MET A 226 19.30 10.83 -3.67
CA MET A 226 18.63 10.18 -2.55
C MET A 226 17.41 9.34 -2.98
N LEU A 227 16.98 9.38 -4.23
CA LEU A 227 15.94 8.53 -4.78
C LEU A 227 16.53 7.57 -5.81
N ILE A 228 16.31 6.28 -5.61
CA ILE A 228 16.69 5.21 -6.54
C ILE A 228 15.43 4.80 -7.32
N PRO A 229 15.25 5.28 -8.56
CA PRO A 229 14.08 4.93 -9.36
C PRO A 229 14.16 3.46 -9.78
N LEU A 230 13.05 2.74 -9.59
CA LEU A 230 12.91 1.35 -10.02
C LEU A 230 12.12 1.31 -11.33
N GLU A 231 12.82 1.14 -12.44
CA GLU A 231 12.23 1.03 -13.78
C GLU A 231 12.42 -0.38 -14.33
N HIS A 232 11.32 -1.06 -14.66
CA HIS A 232 11.33 -2.44 -15.15
C HIS A 232 12.21 -2.60 -16.41
N GLY A 233 13.10 -3.57 -16.39
CA GLY A 233 14.00 -3.88 -17.50
C GLY A 233 15.18 -2.93 -17.65
N GLN A 234 15.37 -1.94 -16.77
CA GLN A 234 16.47 -1.00 -16.81
C GLN A 234 17.53 -1.30 -15.74
N PRO A 235 18.81 -0.99 -16.01
CA PRO A 235 19.83 -0.95 -14.96
C PRO A 235 19.44 0.06 -13.89
N ILE A 236 19.57 -0.30 -12.62
CA ILE A 236 19.23 0.61 -11.51
C ILE A 236 20.33 1.65 -11.38
N ARG A 237 20.01 2.89 -11.78
CA ARG A 237 20.89 4.06 -11.71
C ARG A 237 20.18 5.23 -11.05
N PHE A 238 20.92 6.10 -10.38
CA PHE A 238 20.42 7.33 -9.77
C PHE A 238 21.52 8.39 -9.71
N GLY A 239 21.23 9.57 -9.18
CA GLY A 239 22.09 10.73 -9.30
C GLY A 239 21.67 11.62 -10.46
N ALA A 240 22.13 12.89 -10.47
CA ALA A 240 21.74 13.90 -11.45
C ALA A 240 22.10 13.49 -12.89
N ASP A 241 23.27 12.85 -13.06
CA ASP A 241 23.80 12.36 -14.33
C ASP A 241 23.78 10.82 -14.41
N GLY A 242 23.11 10.15 -13.44
CA GLY A 242 23.07 8.69 -13.33
C GLY A 242 24.42 8.08 -12.96
N GLU A 243 25.21 8.81 -12.19
CA GLU A 243 26.57 8.44 -11.79
C GLU A 243 26.63 7.32 -10.75
N HIS A 244 25.56 7.17 -9.96
CA HIS A 244 25.41 6.11 -8.97
C HIS A 244 24.60 4.95 -9.52
N GLY A 245 24.81 3.76 -8.97
CA GLY A 245 24.09 2.56 -9.34
C GLY A 245 23.97 1.54 -8.22
N VAL A 246 23.24 0.47 -8.50
CA VAL A 246 23.06 -0.67 -7.59
C VAL A 246 23.71 -1.90 -8.21
N ALA A 247 24.62 -2.54 -7.47
CA ALA A 247 25.30 -3.77 -7.88
C ALA A 247 25.12 -4.87 -6.81
N SER A 248 25.31 -6.13 -7.20
CA SER A 248 25.38 -7.24 -6.23
C SER A 248 26.58 -7.10 -5.30
N ASP A 249 26.39 -7.48 -4.03
CA ASP A 249 27.49 -7.58 -3.05
C ASP A 249 28.24 -8.92 -3.12
N GLY A 250 27.78 -9.85 -3.99
CA GLY A 250 28.32 -11.20 -4.13
C GLY A 250 27.89 -12.21 -3.05
N HIS A 251 27.07 -11.78 -2.07
CA HIS A 251 26.61 -12.59 -0.93
C HIS A 251 25.08 -12.70 -0.87
N GLY A 252 24.39 -12.33 -1.94
CA GLY A 252 22.91 -12.35 -2.02
C GLY A 252 22.26 -11.02 -1.63
N GLY A 253 23.03 -10.00 -1.30
CA GLY A 253 22.62 -8.63 -1.05
C GLY A 253 22.98 -7.68 -2.18
N LEU A 254 22.72 -6.40 -1.95
CA LEU A 254 22.98 -5.30 -2.88
C LEU A 254 23.83 -4.23 -2.21
N ARG A 255 24.58 -3.49 -3.01
CA ARG A 255 25.39 -2.34 -2.58
C ARG A 255 25.27 -1.19 -3.56
N LEU A 256 25.41 0.02 -3.06
CA LEU A 256 25.52 1.23 -3.88
C LEU A 256 26.95 1.33 -4.43
N VAL A 257 27.07 1.78 -5.67
CA VAL A 257 28.34 1.88 -6.40
C VAL A 257 28.39 3.15 -7.24
N GLU A 258 29.61 3.62 -7.49
CA GLU A 258 29.88 4.57 -8.57
C GLU A 258 29.92 3.80 -9.90
N VAL A 259 29.12 4.20 -10.88
CA VAL A 259 29.04 3.52 -12.19
C VAL A 259 30.39 3.55 -12.90
N ALA A 260 31.17 4.64 -12.74
CA ALA A 260 32.49 4.80 -13.31
C ALA A 260 33.49 3.75 -12.81
N ASP A 261 33.30 3.24 -11.58
CA ASP A 261 34.23 2.27 -10.97
C ASP A 261 33.92 0.82 -11.38
N VAL A 262 32.66 0.49 -11.65
CA VAL A 262 32.25 -0.91 -11.88
C VAL A 262 31.82 -1.18 -13.33
N GLY A 263 31.44 -0.15 -14.09
CA GLY A 263 30.80 -0.26 -15.40
C GLY A 263 29.33 -0.60 -15.37
N GLU A 264 28.61 -0.26 -16.44
CA GLU A 264 27.16 -0.49 -16.55
C GLU A 264 26.78 -1.98 -16.50
N ASP A 265 27.59 -2.86 -17.04
CA ASP A 265 27.35 -4.30 -17.08
C ASP A 265 27.33 -4.96 -15.69
N ALA A 266 27.87 -4.29 -14.67
CA ALA A 266 27.84 -4.75 -13.28
C ALA A 266 26.59 -4.34 -12.53
N LEU A 267 25.75 -3.47 -13.10
CA LEU A 267 24.54 -2.98 -12.46
C LEU A 267 23.44 -4.02 -12.48
N VAL A 268 22.66 -4.05 -11.43
CA VAL A 268 21.45 -4.87 -11.35
C VAL A 268 20.38 -4.30 -12.28
N ILE A 269 19.84 -5.15 -13.15
CA ILE A 269 18.67 -4.83 -13.94
C ILE A 269 17.43 -5.09 -13.07
N HIS A 270 16.57 -4.08 -12.95
CA HIS A 270 15.35 -4.24 -12.19
C HIS A 270 14.33 -5.09 -12.95
N ASP A 271 13.84 -6.16 -12.30
CA ASP A 271 12.76 -6.99 -12.81
C ASP A 271 11.65 -7.13 -11.77
N GLU A 272 10.63 -6.27 -11.90
CA GLU A 272 9.47 -6.28 -11.01
C GLU A 272 8.58 -7.53 -11.17
N ARG A 273 8.73 -8.28 -12.30
CA ARG A 273 7.94 -9.46 -12.63
C ARG A 273 8.60 -10.76 -12.13
N GLN A 274 9.70 -10.66 -11.44
CA GLN A 274 10.38 -11.83 -10.90
C GLN A 274 9.51 -12.53 -9.85
N VAL A 275 9.19 -13.80 -10.11
CA VAL A 275 8.34 -14.60 -9.19
C VAL A 275 9.02 -14.78 -7.84
N ASN A 276 10.34 -15.04 -7.83
CA ASN A 276 11.13 -15.07 -6.61
C ASN A 276 11.36 -13.65 -6.08
N PRO A 277 10.90 -13.30 -4.87
CA PRO A 277 10.98 -11.95 -4.35
C PRO A 277 12.37 -11.55 -3.84
N SER A 278 13.41 -12.37 -3.99
CA SER A 278 14.74 -12.14 -3.40
C SER A 278 15.35 -10.79 -3.82
N LEU A 279 15.29 -10.44 -5.11
CA LEU A 279 15.79 -9.15 -5.59
C LEU A 279 14.98 -7.97 -5.01
N ALA A 280 13.65 -8.06 -5.07
CA ALA A 280 12.77 -7.04 -4.50
C ALA A 280 13.01 -6.87 -2.99
N PHE A 281 13.22 -7.98 -2.27
CA PHE A 281 13.55 -7.95 -0.85
C PHE A 281 14.91 -7.30 -0.59
N ALA A 282 15.95 -7.64 -1.35
CA ALA A 282 17.25 -7.01 -1.24
C ALA A 282 17.18 -5.50 -1.53
N LEU A 283 16.42 -5.09 -2.58
CA LEU A 283 16.16 -3.68 -2.88
C LEU A 283 15.46 -2.97 -1.71
N SER A 284 14.49 -3.60 -1.07
CA SER A 284 13.78 -3.00 0.07
C SER A 284 14.68 -2.77 1.29
N ARG A 285 15.85 -3.42 1.34
CA ARG A 285 16.82 -3.34 2.43
C ARG A 285 18.02 -2.44 2.13
N LEU A 286 18.10 -1.84 0.95
CA LEU A 286 19.20 -0.91 0.59
C LEU A 286 19.21 0.33 1.49
N ALA A 287 18.02 0.89 1.78
CA ALA A 287 17.89 2.03 2.67
C ALA A 287 17.55 1.54 4.08
N THR A 288 18.44 1.70 5.02
CA THR A 288 18.27 1.32 6.42
C THR A 288 18.18 2.53 7.35
N GLY A 289 18.46 3.74 6.84
CA GLY A 289 18.47 4.97 7.60
C GLY A 289 17.79 6.16 6.88
N PRO A 290 17.47 7.22 7.64
CA PRO A 290 16.76 8.39 7.11
C PRO A 290 17.59 9.26 6.14
N HIS A 291 18.89 9.00 6.03
CA HIS A 291 19.83 9.74 5.19
C HIS A 291 20.47 8.88 4.11
N GLU A 292 19.88 7.72 3.81
CA GLU A 292 20.37 6.82 2.79
C GLU A 292 19.52 6.87 1.53
N PRO A 293 20.11 6.67 0.35
CA PRO A 293 19.37 6.60 -0.91
C PRO A 293 18.28 5.53 -0.85
N THR A 294 17.06 5.91 -1.22
CA THR A 294 15.87 5.09 -1.00
C THR A 294 15.27 4.64 -2.33
N PRO A 295 15.09 3.32 -2.55
CA PRO A 295 14.39 2.82 -3.71
C PRO A 295 12.91 3.24 -3.73
N ILE A 296 12.46 3.76 -4.90
CA ILE A 296 11.10 4.24 -5.15
C ILE A 296 10.58 3.68 -6.47
N GLY A 297 9.30 3.37 -6.52
CA GLY A 297 8.65 2.72 -7.66
C GLY A 297 8.08 1.36 -7.30
N VAL A 298 7.93 0.50 -8.30
CA VAL A 298 7.36 -0.85 -8.11
C VAL A 298 8.47 -1.85 -7.87
N PHE A 299 8.49 -2.47 -6.70
CA PHE A 299 9.44 -3.52 -6.33
C PHE A 299 9.06 -4.88 -6.92
N ARG A 300 7.75 -5.18 -6.95
CA ARG A 300 7.21 -6.45 -7.42
C ARG A 300 5.83 -6.23 -8.04
N ALA A 301 5.58 -6.87 -9.18
CA ALA A 301 4.29 -6.94 -9.86
C ALA A 301 4.18 -8.30 -10.56
N VAL A 302 3.64 -9.31 -9.87
CA VAL A 302 3.54 -10.69 -10.38
C VAL A 302 2.09 -11.14 -10.44
N GLU A 303 1.73 -11.86 -11.47
CA GLU A 303 0.39 -12.41 -11.63
C GLU A 303 0.20 -13.68 -10.81
N ARG A 304 -0.89 -13.71 -10.06
CA ARG A 304 -1.37 -14.88 -9.31
C ARG A 304 -2.89 -14.78 -9.19
N PRO A 305 -3.64 -15.88 -9.26
CA PRO A 305 -5.09 -15.86 -9.05
C PRO A 305 -5.43 -15.16 -7.73
N ASP A 306 -6.40 -14.26 -7.77
CA ASP A 306 -6.90 -13.59 -6.56
C ASP A 306 -7.80 -14.53 -5.74
N TYR A 307 -7.88 -14.26 -4.45
CA TYR A 307 -8.61 -15.11 -3.50
C TYR A 307 -10.12 -15.17 -3.81
N GLY A 308 -10.73 -14.08 -4.23
CA GLY A 308 -12.16 -14.03 -4.60
C GLY A 308 -12.47 -14.95 -5.77
N SER A 309 -11.69 -14.87 -6.85
CA SER A 309 -11.82 -15.76 -8.02
C SER A 309 -11.67 -17.24 -7.65
N LEU A 310 -10.76 -17.58 -6.74
CA LEU A 310 -10.59 -18.96 -6.27
C LEU A 310 -11.79 -19.44 -5.44
N VAL A 311 -12.39 -18.57 -4.63
CA VAL A 311 -13.61 -18.88 -3.87
C VAL A 311 -14.78 -19.10 -4.83
N ASP A 312 -14.97 -18.23 -5.82
CA ASP A 312 -16.04 -18.37 -6.82
C ASP A 312 -15.90 -19.67 -7.62
N GLN A 313 -14.67 -20.00 -8.04
CA GLN A 313 -14.40 -21.27 -8.71
C GLN A 313 -14.76 -22.47 -7.83
N GLN A 314 -14.36 -22.46 -6.54
CA GLN A 314 -14.67 -23.53 -5.59
C GLN A 314 -16.18 -23.68 -5.36
N LEU A 315 -16.91 -22.58 -5.30
CA LEU A 315 -18.38 -22.59 -5.18
C LEU A 315 -19.03 -23.18 -6.42
N LEU A 316 -18.60 -22.81 -7.61
CA LEU A 316 -19.12 -23.36 -8.88
C LEU A 316 -18.83 -24.88 -8.98
N GLU A 317 -17.66 -25.32 -8.60
CA GLU A 317 -17.30 -26.75 -8.56
C GLU A 317 -18.19 -27.52 -7.57
N ALA A 318 -18.43 -26.96 -6.39
CA ALA A 318 -19.31 -27.56 -5.39
C ALA A 318 -20.76 -27.67 -5.89
N GLN A 319 -21.28 -26.61 -6.51
CA GLN A 319 -22.61 -26.61 -7.12
C GLN A 319 -22.74 -27.64 -8.25
N ASN A 320 -21.72 -27.77 -9.09
CA ASN A 320 -21.71 -28.77 -10.17
C ASN A 320 -21.68 -30.21 -9.66
N ARG A 321 -21.05 -30.47 -8.50
CA ARG A 321 -20.95 -31.83 -7.90
C ARG A 321 -22.16 -32.18 -7.05
N GLN A 322 -22.75 -31.22 -6.33
CA GLN A 322 -23.74 -31.47 -5.29
C GLN A 322 -25.10 -30.83 -5.58
N GLY A 323 -25.20 -30.04 -6.66
CA GLY A 323 -26.38 -29.22 -6.97
C GLY A 323 -26.40 -27.92 -6.17
N VAL A 324 -27.40 -27.09 -6.50
CA VAL A 324 -27.64 -25.83 -5.76
C VAL A 324 -28.16 -26.17 -4.38
N GLY A 325 -27.54 -25.59 -3.34
CA GLY A 325 -27.93 -25.81 -1.96
C GLY A 325 -29.33 -25.30 -1.65
N ASP A 326 -30.03 -25.95 -0.74
CA ASP A 326 -31.35 -25.58 -0.21
C ASP A 326 -31.25 -25.22 1.26
N LEU A 327 -31.76 -24.06 1.64
CA LEU A 327 -31.71 -23.55 3.02
C LEU A 327 -32.44 -24.48 4.01
N ALA A 328 -33.56 -25.07 3.61
CA ALA A 328 -34.34 -25.96 4.50
C ALA A 328 -33.55 -27.25 4.78
N SER A 329 -32.88 -27.78 3.77
CA SER A 329 -31.98 -28.94 3.93
C SER A 329 -30.76 -28.61 4.79
N LEU A 330 -30.16 -27.41 4.61
CA LEU A 330 -29.02 -26.97 5.43
C LEU A 330 -29.42 -26.84 6.91
N LEU A 331 -30.56 -26.22 7.21
CA LEU A 331 -31.06 -26.07 8.59
C LEU A 331 -31.36 -27.40 9.27
N ARG A 332 -31.64 -28.46 8.51
CA ARG A 332 -31.94 -29.82 9.01
C ARG A 332 -30.78 -30.80 8.85
N SER A 333 -29.63 -30.36 8.37
CA SER A 333 -28.48 -31.24 8.08
C SER A 333 -27.76 -31.76 9.33
N GLY A 334 -27.96 -31.13 10.49
CA GLY A 334 -27.38 -31.51 11.77
C GLY A 334 -28.31 -32.39 12.61
N ALA A 335 -27.92 -32.63 13.86
CA ALA A 335 -28.78 -33.29 14.86
C ALA A 335 -29.99 -32.41 15.13
N THR A 336 -31.17 -32.88 14.75
CA THR A 336 -32.43 -32.17 14.97
C THR A 336 -33.32 -32.95 15.97
N TRP A 337 -34.13 -32.26 16.75
CA TRP A 337 -35.15 -32.87 17.60
C TRP A 337 -36.50 -32.21 17.31
N ASN A 338 -37.55 -32.98 17.46
CA ASN A 338 -38.91 -32.44 17.43
C ASN A 338 -39.30 -32.00 18.83
N TYR A 339 -40.00 -30.88 18.92
CA TYR A 339 -40.61 -30.42 20.14
C TYR A 339 -42.11 -30.72 20.01
N ASP A 340 -42.62 -31.55 20.91
CA ASP A 340 -44.07 -31.88 21.01
C ASP A 340 -44.81 -30.83 21.83
#